data_01d6cfbb754e378ea33e18e56af557b5
#
_entry.id   01d6cfbb754e378ea33e18e56af557b5
#
_cell.length_a   1.000
_cell.length_b   1.000
_cell.length_c   1.000
_cell.angle_alpha   90.00
_cell.angle_beta   90.00
_cell.angle_gamma   90.00
#
_symmetry.space_group_name_H-M   'P 1'
#
loop_
_entity.id
_entity.type
_entity.pdbx_description
1 polymer ?
#
loop_
_entity_poly.entity_id
_entity_poly.type
_entity_poly.pdbx_seq_one_letter_code
_entity_poly.pdbx_strand_id
1 'polypeptide(L)' 'MPTYPVINLKTKEKKELSMTMKEYDEWRNDPENVDWDKDWQAGVAAC' A
#
# COMPACT_ATOMS: atom_id res chain seq x y z
N MET A 1 9.39 -1.52 12.25
CA MET A 1 9.31 -1.10 10.84
C MET A 1 7.94 -0.48 10.58
N PRO A 2 7.89 0.56 9.78
CA PRO A 2 6.61 1.20 9.48
C PRO A 2 5.69 0.30 8.69
N THR A 3 4.40 0.43 8.91
CA THR A 3 3.40 -0.35 8.21
C THR A 3 2.71 0.55 7.19
N TYR A 4 2.59 0.06 5.97
CA TYR A 4 1.98 0.80 4.87
C TYR A 4 0.69 0.12 4.45
N PRO A 5 -0.46 0.74 4.67
CA PRO A 5 -1.72 0.20 4.18
C PRO A 5 -1.84 0.40 2.67
N VAL A 6 -2.21 -0.65 1.98
CA VAL A 6 -2.40 -0.59 0.52
C VAL A 6 -3.73 -1.23 0.15
N ILE A 7 -4.25 -0.84 -0.98
CA ILE A 7 -5.51 -1.37 -1.49
C ILE A 7 -5.34 -1.77 -2.94
N ASN A 8 -5.87 -2.94 -3.29
CA ASN A 8 -5.88 -3.39 -4.67
C ASN A 8 -7.08 -2.77 -5.38
N LEU A 9 -6.81 -1.95 -6.37
CA LEU A 9 -7.87 -1.23 -7.09
C LEU A 9 -8.68 -2.17 -7.99
N LYS A 10 -8.12 -3.31 -8.34
CA LYS A 10 -8.77 -4.27 -9.23
C LYS A 10 -9.74 -5.16 -8.47
N THR A 11 -9.31 -5.69 -7.32
CA THR A 11 -10.13 -6.60 -6.52
C THR A 11 -10.70 -5.96 -5.27
N LYS A 12 -10.25 -4.74 -4.96
CA LYS A 12 -10.66 -4.00 -3.75
C LYS A 12 -10.16 -4.65 -2.46
N GLU A 13 -9.11 -5.44 -2.54
CA GLU A 13 -8.49 -6.03 -1.36
C GLU A 13 -7.65 -5.01 -0.63
N LYS A 14 -7.69 -5.06 0.69
CA LYS A 14 -6.85 -4.21 1.54
C LYS A 14 -5.78 -5.06 2.19
N LYS A 15 -4.58 -4.52 2.28
CA LYS A 15 -3.45 -5.23 2.84
C LYS A 15 -2.53 -4.25 3.55
N GLU A 16 -1.84 -4.73 4.57
CA GLU A 16 -0.83 -3.95 5.27
C GLU A 16 0.54 -4.55 5.00
N LEU A 17 1.47 -3.71 4.59
CA LEU A 17 2.83 -4.11 4.29
C LEU A 17 3.77 -3.56 5.35
N SER A 18 4.50 -4.46 6.03
CA SER A 18 5.50 -4.07 7.01
C SER A 18 6.87 -4.07 6.33
N MET A 19 7.35 -2.89 5.97
CA MET A 19 8.62 -2.75 5.26
C MET A 19 9.14 -1.33 5.40
N THR A 20 10.40 -1.14 5.02
CA THR A 20 10.98 0.20 5.04
C THR A 20 10.43 1.03 3.88
N MET A 21 10.61 2.36 3.99
CA MET A 21 10.17 3.28 2.94
C MET A 21 10.82 2.93 1.59
N LYS A 22 12.10 2.57 1.61
CA LYS A 22 12.82 2.20 0.40
C LYS A 22 12.24 0.94 -0.24
N GLU A 23 11.95 -0.06 0.57
CA GLU A 23 11.36 -1.30 0.08
C GLU A 23 9.96 -1.06 -0.47
N TYR A 24 9.19 -0.21 0.20
CA TYR A 24 7.86 0.14 -0.25
C TYR A 24 7.90 0.84 -1.60
N ASP A 25 8.84 1.74 -1.79
CA ASP A 25 8.99 2.46 -3.05
C ASP A 25 9.31 1.50 -4.19
N GLU A 26 10.23 0.56 -3.95
CA GLU A 26 10.56 -0.46 -4.93
C GLU A 26 9.37 -1.37 -5.24
N TRP A 27 8.63 -1.72 -4.21
CA TRP A 27 7.45 -2.56 -4.36
C TRP A 27 6.39 -1.86 -5.23
N ARG A 28 6.20 -0.56 -5.03
CA ARG A 28 5.24 0.20 -5.81
C ARG A 28 5.64 0.34 -7.28
N ASN A 29 6.93 0.36 -7.54
CA ASN A 29 7.44 0.49 -8.90
C ASN A 29 7.42 -0.83 -9.66
N ASP A 30 7.11 -1.92 -8.99
CA ASP A 30 7.03 -3.23 -9.62
C ASP A 30 5.80 -3.28 -10.52
N PRO A 31 5.95 -3.65 -11.81
CA PRO A 31 4.81 -3.71 -12.73
C PRO A 31 3.75 -4.73 -12.32
N GLU A 32 4.10 -5.73 -11.51
CA GLU A 32 3.13 -6.69 -11.01
C GLU A 32 2.24 -6.09 -9.93
N ASN A 33 2.68 -5.01 -9.33
CA ASN A 33 1.96 -4.35 -8.22
C ASN A 33 1.29 -3.04 -8.64
N VAL A 34 1.11 -2.82 -9.94
CA VAL A 34 0.53 -1.56 -10.42
C VAL A 34 -0.92 -1.38 -10.00
N ASP A 35 -1.61 -2.48 -9.72
CA ASP A 35 -3.00 -2.42 -9.29
C ASP A 35 -3.13 -2.06 -7.80
N TRP A 36 -2.03 -2.11 -7.07
CA TRP A 36 -2.01 -1.75 -5.65
C TRP A 36 -1.68 -0.26 -5.52
N ASP A 37 -2.42 0.40 -4.64
CA ASP A 37 -2.18 1.80 -4.36
C ASP A 37 -2.24 2.01 -2.86
N LYS A 38 -1.78 3.16 -2.41
CA LYS A 38 -1.82 3.51 -1.01
C LYS A 38 -3.28 3.65 -0.56
N ASP A 39 -3.60 3.06 0.57
CA ASP A 39 -4.95 3.17 1.12
C ASP A 39 -5.08 4.51 1.86
N TRP A 40 -5.56 5.50 1.16
CA TRP A 40 -5.70 6.84 1.71
C TRP A 40 -6.74 6.89 2.82
N GLN A 41 -7.76 6.03 2.74
CA GLN A 41 -8.82 6.02 3.75
C GLN A 41 -8.33 5.49 5.09
N ALA A 42 -7.37 4.58 5.08
CA ALA A 42 -6.83 4.06 6.32
C ALA A 42 -6.13 5.13 7.14
N GLY A 43 -5.52 6.11 6.44
CA GLY A 43 -4.87 7.21 7.12
C GLY A 43 -5.83 8.31 7.56
N VAL A 44 -6.98 8.41 6.90
CA VAL A 44 -7.96 9.45 7.17
C VAL A 44 -8.93 9.05 8.27
N ALA A 45 -9.12 7.75 8.46
CA ALA A 45 -10.08 7.25 9.43
C ALA A 45 -9.80 7.69 10.86
N ALA A 46 -8.61 8.17 11.12
CA ALA A 46 -8.23 8.64 12.44
C ALA A 46 -8.67 10.08 12.73
N CYS A 47 -9.16 10.76 11.75
CA CYS A 47 -9.58 12.17 11.91
C CYS A 47 -11.02 12.31 12.34
#